data_cae3ca7fe991eed5183d1238c2b3e4e1
#
_entry.id   cae3ca7fe991eed5183d1238c2b3e4e1
#
_cell.length_a   1.000
_cell.length_b   1.000
_cell.length_c   1.000
_cell.angle_alpha   90.00
_cell.angle_beta   90.00
_cell.angle_gamma   90.00
#
_symmetry.space_group_name_H-M   'P 1'
#
loop_
_entity.id
_entity.type
_entity.pdbx_description
1 polymer ?
#
loop_
_entity_poly.entity_id
_entity_poly.type
_entity_poly.pdbx_seq_one_letter_code
_entity_poly.pdbx_strand_id
1 'polypeptide(L)'
;TFQNLPASIFNILSLNDDNKNLKLDKEETVSLSKVIHSDSNSIDTLLVFPNQNNDPYKLILTNKKIPGVLQLVSNKPILKDSLVLLLNDSPTYYNLSLSKDTITTYFQPTTDTTGITVYLLSDTFEFKYILDINNLKYTPRLTASTSQTLLYLTSNTPIKSIDTSKIFLYADSQIVKINNYTITGTTSILYTNTKINTKKLKLILTDGALLDLLNKTNKV
;
A
#
# COMPACT_ATOMS: atom_id res chain seq x y z
N THR A 1 -11.45 -43.81 7.92
CA THR A 1 -12.54 -44.56 7.27
C THR A 1 -13.66 -44.73 8.27
N PHE A 2 -14.86 -44.28 7.93
CA PHE A 2 -16.05 -44.52 8.73
C PHE A 2 -16.68 -45.82 8.26
N GLN A 3 -16.99 -46.72 9.18
CA GLN A 3 -17.60 -48.02 8.89
C GLN A 3 -18.90 -48.14 9.69
N ASN A 4 -19.88 -48.87 9.12
CA ASN A 4 -21.15 -49.17 9.78
C ASN A 4 -21.95 -47.94 10.22
N LEU A 5 -21.97 -46.91 9.40
CA LEU A 5 -22.84 -45.75 9.63
C LEU A 5 -24.31 -46.18 9.44
N PRO A 6 -25.25 -45.73 10.29
CA PRO A 6 -26.67 -45.97 10.06
C PRO A 6 -27.12 -45.33 8.76
N ALA A 7 -28.15 -45.87 8.13
CA ALA A 7 -28.73 -45.31 6.91
C ALA A 7 -29.30 -43.91 7.19
N SER A 8 -28.57 -42.88 6.79
CA SER A 8 -28.92 -41.48 7.04
C SER A 8 -28.11 -40.57 6.16
N ILE A 9 -28.42 -39.27 6.23
CA ILE A 9 -27.66 -38.18 5.60
C ILE A 9 -26.71 -37.59 6.66
N PHE A 10 -25.44 -37.51 6.32
CA PHE A 10 -24.41 -36.99 7.20
C PHE A 10 -23.76 -35.74 6.59
N ASN A 11 -23.48 -34.76 7.43
CA ASN A 11 -22.58 -33.68 7.10
C ASN A 11 -21.19 -34.06 7.62
N ILE A 12 -20.22 -34.14 6.70
CA ILE A 12 -18.84 -34.41 7.05
C ILE A 12 -18.04 -33.10 7.00
N LEU A 13 -17.28 -32.87 8.03
CA LEU A 13 -16.35 -31.77 8.18
C LEU A 13 -15.01 -32.36 8.63
N SER A 14 -13.91 -31.89 8.04
CA SER A 14 -12.56 -32.22 8.47
C SER A 14 -11.95 -31.03 9.19
N LEU A 15 -11.32 -31.26 10.31
CA LEU A 15 -10.58 -30.30 11.11
C LEU A 15 -9.15 -30.79 11.25
N ASN A 16 -8.17 -29.91 10.94
CA ASN A 16 -6.77 -30.15 11.31
C ASN A 16 -6.56 -29.55 12.71
N ASP A 17 -6.77 -30.37 13.70
CA ASP A 17 -6.69 -30.01 15.12
C ASP A 17 -5.23 -30.16 15.59
N ASP A 18 -4.46 -29.09 15.51
CA ASP A 18 -3.03 -29.10 15.80
C ASP A 18 -2.75 -29.28 17.30
N ASN A 19 -3.62 -28.77 18.17
CA ASN A 19 -3.47 -28.84 19.63
C ASN A 19 -4.25 -30.01 20.28
N LYS A 20 -5.01 -30.76 19.50
CA LYS A 20 -5.78 -31.95 19.90
C LYS A 20 -6.85 -31.66 20.97
N ASN A 21 -7.45 -30.51 20.94
CA ASN A 21 -8.50 -30.12 21.87
C ASN A 21 -9.93 -30.40 21.37
N LEU A 22 -10.07 -30.95 20.14
CA LEU A 22 -11.32 -31.26 19.43
C LEU A 22 -12.25 -30.05 19.25
N LYS A 23 -11.66 -28.86 19.17
CA LYS A 23 -12.37 -27.60 18.91
C LYS A 23 -11.70 -26.91 17.74
N LEU A 24 -12.48 -26.17 16.96
CA LEU A 24 -11.94 -25.33 15.90
C LEU A 24 -11.35 -24.07 16.50
N ASP A 25 -10.03 -23.96 16.48
CA ASP A 25 -9.30 -22.77 16.90
C ASP A 25 -9.00 -21.84 15.72
N LYS A 26 -8.57 -20.60 16.03
CA LYS A 26 -8.40 -19.54 15.02
C LYS A 26 -7.37 -19.84 13.93
N GLU A 27 -6.34 -20.60 14.27
CA GLU A 27 -5.21 -20.88 13.37
C GLU A 27 -5.34 -22.22 12.65
N GLU A 28 -6.34 -23.00 13.01
CA GLU A 28 -6.58 -24.32 12.47
C GLU A 28 -7.29 -24.26 11.12
N THR A 29 -7.09 -25.31 10.32
CA THR A 29 -7.72 -25.44 9.02
C THR A 29 -8.95 -26.33 9.08
N VAL A 30 -9.98 -25.96 8.33
CA VAL A 30 -11.24 -26.70 8.28
C VAL A 30 -11.69 -26.89 6.84
N SER A 31 -12.31 -28.03 6.54
CA SER A 31 -12.94 -28.26 5.24
C SER A 31 -14.33 -27.62 5.19
N LEU A 32 -14.81 -27.36 3.97
CA LEU A 32 -16.24 -27.15 3.76
C LEU A 32 -16.99 -28.43 4.09
N SER A 33 -18.15 -28.30 4.74
CA SER A 33 -18.99 -29.44 5.03
C SER A 33 -19.53 -30.05 3.72
N LYS A 34 -19.53 -31.39 3.66
CA LYS A 34 -20.09 -32.12 2.54
C LYS A 34 -21.19 -33.04 3.01
N VAL A 35 -22.30 -33.03 2.31
CA VAL A 35 -23.44 -33.94 2.56
C VAL A 35 -23.12 -35.26 1.88
N ILE A 36 -23.17 -36.36 2.63
CA ILE A 36 -23.06 -37.72 2.12
C ILE A 36 -24.25 -38.56 2.55
N HIS A 37 -24.59 -39.52 1.71
CA HIS A 37 -25.59 -40.51 1.98
C HIS A 37 -24.89 -41.83 2.34
N SER A 38 -25.27 -42.47 3.43
CA SER A 38 -24.61 -43.67 3.91
C SER A 38 -25.02 -44.95 3.17
N ASP A 39 -25.93 -44.86 2.20
CA ASP A 39 -26.40 -45.95 1.35
C ASP A 39 -25.47 -46.25 0.17
N SER A 40 -24.45 -45.47 -0.02
CA SER A 40 -23.46 -45.60 -1.09
C SER A 40 -22.04 -45.63 -0.56
N ASN A 41 -21.22 -46.58 -1.05
CA ASN A 41 -19.78 -46.53 -0.83
C ASN A 41 -19.16 -45.47 -1.70
N SER A 42 -18.76 -44.37 -1.11
CA SER A 42 -18.10 -43.27 -1.83
C SER A 42 -16.72 -42.99 -1.21
N ILE A 43 -15.73 -42.74 -2.07
CA ILE A 43 -14.46 -42.16 -1.70
C ILE A 43 -14.55 -40.68 -2.08
N ASP A 44 -14.33 -39.80 -1.12
CA ASP A 44 -14.44 -38.38 -1.34
C ASP A 44 -13.23 -37.62 -0.79
N THR A 45 -12.94 -36.49 -1.44
CA THR A 45 -11.86 -35.60 -1.04
C THR A 45 -12.45 -34.33 -0.45
N LEU A 46 -12.07 -34.01 0.78
CA LEU A 46 -12.39 -32.76 1.43
C LEU A 46 -11.24 -31.78 1.26
N LEU A 47 -11.51 -30.63 0.64
CA LEU A 47 -10.56 -29.53 0.57
C LEU A 47 -10.57 -28.78 1.90
N VAL A 48 -9.41 -28.68 2.52
CA VAL A 48 -9.23 -28.00 3.81
C VAL A 48 -8.73 -26.59 3.55
N PHE A 49 -9.35 -25.62 4.18
CA PHE A 49 -9.00 -24.20 4.07
C PHE A 49 -8.57 -23.67 5.45
N PRO A 50 -7.66 -22.70 5.49
CA PRO A 50 -7.40 -21.99 6.73
C PRO A 50 -8.71 -21.42 7.29
N ASN A 51 -8.93 -21.59 8.58
CA ASN A 51 -10.05 -20.95 9.25
C ASN A 51 -9.93 -19.45 9.03
N GLN A 52 -10.88 -18.87 8.30
CA GLN A 52 -10.87 -17.43 8.07
C GLN A 52 -11.05 -16.74 9.41
N ASN A 53 -10.01 -16.08 9.85
CA ASN A 53 -10.02 -15.32 11.09
C ASN A 53 -11.10 -14.23 10.97
N ASN A 54 -12.24 -14.46 11.59
CA ASN A 54 -13.38 -13.53 11.59
C ASN A 54 -13.15 -12.32 12.52
N ASP A 55 -11.92 -12.12 13.00
CA ASP A 55 -11.61 -10.90 13.73
C ASP A 55 -11.96 -9.68 12.87
N PRO A 56 -12.63 -8.69 13.45
CA PRO A 56 -12.97 -7.50 12.70
C PRO A 56 -11.72 -6.79 12.20
N TYR A 57 -11.82 -6.10 11.08
CA TYR A 57 -10.76 -5.22 10.64
C TYR A 57 -10.51 -4.15 11.70
N LYS A 58 -9.23 -3.83 11.91
CA LYS A 58 -8.81 -2.69 12.74
C LYS A 58 -7.87 -1.85 11.89
N LEU A 59 -8.21 -0.59 11.71
CA LEU A 59 -7.38 0.36 10.99
C LEU A 59 -6.81 1.38 11.98
N ILE A 60 -5.54 1.70 11.82
CA ILE A 60 -4.84 2.68 12.64
C ILE A 60 -4.20 3.72 11.73
N LEU A 61 -4.47 4.99 12.01
CA LEU A 61 -3.79 6.11 11.37
C LEU A 61 -2.38 6.26 11.96
N THR A 62 -1.35 5.98 11.17
CA THR A 62 0.05 5.91 11.65
C THR A 62 0.88 7.11 11.27
N ASN A 63 0.73 7.66 10.07
CA ASN A 63 1.54 8.78 9.63
C ASN A 63 0.85 10.12 9.86
N LYS A 64 1.37 10.89 10.83
CA LYS A 64 0.92 12.24 11.17
C LYS A 64 1.99 13.30 10.93
N LYS A 65 3.17 12.90 10.42
CA LYS A 65 4.37 13.78 10.40
C LYS A 65 4.73 14.33 9.03
N ILE A 66 4.38 13.61 7.96
CA ILE A 66 4.72 14.04 6.59
C ILE A 66 3.49 14.70 5.99
N PRO A 67 3.55 16.01 5.72
CA PRO A 67 2.43 16.72 5.11
C PRO A 67 2.01 16.12 3.78
N GLY A 68 0.70 15.96 3.58
CA GLY A 68 0.16 15.41 2.35
C GLY A 68 0.34 13.90 2.16
N VAL A 69 0.76 13.18 3.21
CA VAL A 69 0.83 11.70 3.23
C VAL A 69 -0.10 11.18 4.30
N LEU A 70 -0.98 10.29 3.91
CA LEU A 70 -1.83 9.53 4.82
C LEU A 70 -1.41 8.08 4.77
N GLN A 71 -1.21 7.47 5.95
CA GLN A 71 -0.99 6.03 6.09
C GLN A 71 -1.94 5.44 7.11
N LEU A 72 -2.65 4.39 6.70
CA LEU A 72 -3.49 3.56 7.55
C LEU A 72 -2.92 2.15 7.54
N VAL A 73 -2.78 1.55 8.72
CA VAL A 73 -2.31 0.17 8.88
C VAL A 73 -3.44 -0.69 9.38
N SER A 74 -3.63 -1.81 8.72
CA SER A 74 -4.63 -2.82 9.06
C SER A 74 -3.99 -3.96 9.86
N ASN A 75 -4.78 -4.58 10.74
CA ASN A 75 -4.37 -5.80 11.46
C ASN A 75 -4.30 -7.05 10.58
N LYS A 76 -4.79 -7.00 9.33
CA LYS A 76 -4.79 -8.11 8.38
C LYS A 76 -4.79 -7.59 6.93
N PRO A 77 -4.38 -8.43 5.95
CA PRO A 77 -4.32 -8.02 4.55
C PRO A 77 -5.68 -7.58 4.00
N ILE A 78 -5.66 -6.51 3.20
CA ILE A 78 -6.82 -5.89 2.56
C ILE A 78 -6.88 -6.33 1.10
N LEU A 79 -8.06 -6.74 0.64
CA LEU A 79 -8.33 -6.94 -0.78
C LEU A 79 -8.61 -5.59 -1.42
N LYS A 80 -7.90 -5.26 -2.49
CA LYS A 80 -8.01 -3.95 -3.16
C LYS A 80 -9.44 -3.60 -3.57
N ASP A 81 -10.16 -4.58 -4.06
CA ASP A 81 -11.53 -4.39 -4.57
C ASP A 81 -12.58 -4.24 -3.45
N SER A 82 -12.20 -4.49 -2.20
CA SER A 82 -13.07 -4.36 -1.04
C SER A 82 -12.92 -3.03 -0.29
N LEU A 83 -12.06 -2.13 -0.79
CA LEU A 83 -11.69 -0.90 -0.11
C LEU A 83 -12.09 0.33 -0.92
N VAL A 84 -12.80 1.26 -0.29
CA VAL A 84 -13.02 2.62 -0.78
C VAL A 84 -12.49 3.60 0.23
N LEU A 85 -11.65 4.53 -0.22
CA LEU A 85 -11.08 5.60 0.61
C LEU A 85 -11.63 6.94 0.15
N LEU A 86 -12.22 7.68 1.09
CA LEU A 86 -12.68 9.05 0.87
C LEU A 86 -11.85 10.04 1.71
N LEU A 87 -11.51 11.17 1.12
CA LEU A 87 -10.96 12.33 1.81
C LEU A 87 -11.95 13.51 1.65
N ASN A 88 -12.46 14.03 2.76
CA ASN A 88 -13.52 15.04 2.76
C ASN A 88 -14.67 14.65 1.79
N ASP A 89 -15.17 13.41 1.94
CA ASP A 89 -16.25 12.81 1.16
C ASP A 89 -15.96 12.62 -0.35
N SER A 90 -14.73 12.83 -0.77
CA SER A 90 -14.31 12.66 -2.18
C SER A 90 -13.46 11.39 -2.34
N PRO A 91 -13.80 10.51 -3.31
CA PRO A 91 -12.99 9.33 -3.60
C PRO A 91 -11.55 9.68 -3.93
N THR A 92 -10.62 8.93 -3.38
CA THR A 92 -9.19 9.19 -3.56
C THR A 92 -8.42 7.93 -3.91
N TYR A 93 -7.37 8.10 -4.70
CA TYR A 93 -6.47 7.00 -5.05
C TYR A 93 -5.56 6.65 -3.87
N TYR A 94 -5.27 5.37 -3.73
CA TYR A 94 -4.38 4.85 -2.71
C TYR A 94 -3.50 3.73 -3.25
N ASN A 95 -2.40 3.48 -2.57
CA ASN A 95 -1.52 2.35 -2.80
C ASN A 95 -1.59 1.40 -1.61
N LEU A 96 -1.59 0.10 -1.89
CA LEU A 96 -1.41 -0.93 -0.86
C LEU A 96 0.06 -1.36 -0.82
N SER A 97 0.57 -1.65 0.37
CA SER A 97 1.87 -2.30 0.57
C SER A 97 1.91 -3.69 -0.07
N LEU A 98 3.08 -4.28 -0.19
CA LEU A 98 3.25 -5.66 -0.67
C LEU A 98 2.55 -6.68 0.26
N SER A 99 2.56 -6.44 1.57
CA SER A 99 1.81 -7.21 2.57
C SER A 99 0.30 -6.95 2.54
N LYS A 100 -0.13 -5.94 1.76
CA LYS A 100 -1.54 -5.51 1.63
C LYS A 100 -2.19 -5.06 2.95
N ASP A 101 -1.41 -4.74 3.95
CA ASP A 101 -1.87 -4.28 5.27
C ASP A 101 -1.77 -2.78 5.45
N THR A 102 -1.03 -2.07 4.60
CA THR A 102 -0.82 -0.63 4.70
C THR A 102 -1.38 0.10 3.49
N ILE A 103 -2.33 0.99 3.75
CA ILE A 103 -2.92 1.93 2.77
C ILE A 103 -2.09 3.21 2.82
N THR A 104 -1.59 3.66 1.67
CA THR A 104 -0.91 4.96 1.55
C THR A 104 -1.59 5.79 0.48
N THR A 105 -1.95 7.01 0.80
CA THR A 105 -2.44 8.01 -0.17
C THR A 105 -1.71 9.32 -0.03
N TYR A 106 -1.67 10.07 -1.13
CA TYR A 106 -1.04 11.37 -1.24
C TYR A 106 -2.10 12.39 -1.64
N PHE A 107 -2.16 13.49 -0.92
CA PHE A 107 -3.17 14.51 -1.15
C PHE A 107 -2.65 15.90 -0.82
N GLN A 108 -3.27 16.92 -1.41
CA GLN A 108 -3.02 18.31 -1.06
C GLN A 108 -4.00 18.73 0.04
N PRO A 109 -3.55 18.93 1.28
CA PRO A 109 -4.42 19.47 2.32
C PRO A 109 -4.83 20.89 1.97
N THR A 110 -6.12 21.16 2.00
CA THR A 110 -6.70 22.49 1.75
C THR A 110 -7.12 23.19 3.04
N THR A 111 -7.28 22.42 4.12
CA THR A 111 -7.68 22.87 5.44
C THR A 111 -6.83 22.19 6.50
N ASP A 112 -6.80 22.74 7.71
CA ASP A 112 -6.06 22.16 8.84
C ASP A 112 -6.61 20.80 9.28
N THR A 113 -7.82 20.46 8.89
CA THR A 113 -8.43 19.18 9.19
C THR A 113 -8.97 18.53 7.93
N THR A 114 -8.55 17.30 7.67
CA THR A 114 -9.07 16.46 6.59
C THR A 114 -9.82 15.28 7.21
N GLY A 115 -11.10 15.14 6.85
CA GLY A 115 -11.90 13.97 7.17
C GLY A 115 -11.46 12.77 6.33
N ILE A 116 -11.40 11.60 6.93
CA ILE A 116 -11.01 10.37 6.27
C ILE A 116 -12.07 9.33 6.56
N THR A 117 -12.70 8.81 5.51
CA THR A 117 -13.65 7.71 5.63
C THR A 117 -13.14 6.53 4.82
N VAL A 118 -13.09 5.37 5.43
CA VAL A 118 -12.68 4.11 4.81
C VAL A 118 -13.85 3.14 4.89
N TYR A 119 -14.34 2.72 3.74
CA TYR A 119 -15.25 1.59 3.64
C TYR A 119 -14.43 0.35 3.29
N LEU A 120 -14.50 -0.65 4.13
CA LEU A 120 -13.80 -1.91 3.95
C LEU A 120 -14.76 -3.07 4.18
N LEU A 121 -15.20 -3.71 3.09
CA LEU A 121 -16.30 -4.68 3.11
C LEU A 121 -17.58 -4.04 3.68
N SER A 122 -18.06 -4.55 4.83
CA SER A 122 -19.22 -4.02 5.54
C SER A 122 -18.87 -2.98 6.61
N ASP A 123 -17.58 -2.78 6.89
CA ASP A 123 -17.13 -1.93 7.99
C ASP A 123 -16.85 -0.50 7.49
N THR A 124 -17.12 0.47 8.34
CA THR A 124 -16.82 1.89 8.11
C THR A 124 -15.90 2.40 9.19
N PHE A 125 -14.81 3.05 8.78
CA PHE A 125 -13.83 3.65 9.69
C PHE A 125 -13.72 5.14 9.39
N GLU A 126 -13.78 5.95 10.44
CA GLU A 126 -13.66 7.40 10.34
C GLU A 126 -12.43 7.89 11.13
N PHE A 127 -11.65 8.75 10.49
CA PHE A 127 -10.47 9.36 11.08
C PHE A 127 -10.46 10.85 10.78
N LYS A 128 -9.67 11.59 11.57
CA LYS A 128 -9.35 13.00 11.31
C LYS A 128 -7.84 13.14 11.19
N TYR A 129 -7.39 13.65 10.06
CA TYR A 129 -6.01 14.06 9.86
C TYR A 129 -5.92 15.56 10.14
N ILE A 130 -5.15 15.91 11.16
CA ILE A 130 -4.97 17.29 11.60
C ILE A 130 -3.56 17.72 11.25
N LEU A 131 -3.46 18.82 10.51
CA LEU A 131 -2.20 19.39 10.07
C LEU A 131 -2.29 20.91 10.18
N ASP A 132 -1.49 21.51 11.03
CA ASP A 132 -1.38 22.98 11.10
C ASP A 132 -0.61 23.49 9.86
N ILE A 133 -1.34 23.76 8.78
CA ILE A 133 -0.78 24.17 7.48
C ILE A 133 -0.02 25.49 7.61
N ASN A 134 -0.49 26.40 8.44
CA ASN A 134 0.06 27.74 8.57
C ASN A 134 1.41 27.77 9.30
N ASN A 135 1.62 26.82 10.22
CA ASN A 135 2.83 26.73 11.04
C ASN A 135 3.82 25.64 10.56
N LEU A 136 3.57 25.03 9.40
CA LEU A 136 4.44 23.99 8.85
C LEU A 136 5.81 24.55 8.45
N LYS A 137 6.81 24.27 9.29
CA LYS A 137 8.20 24.61 9.03
C LYS A 137 8.94 23.40 8.49
N TYR A 138 9.05 23.29 7.17
CA TYR A 138 9.89 22.31 6.50
C TYR A 138 10.37 22.84 5.15
N THR A 139 11.42 22.25 4.65
CA THR A 139 11.93 22.48 3.29
C THR A 139 11.94 21.14 2.56
N PRO A 140 11.36 21.04 1.36
CA PRO A 140 11.49 19.86 0.54
C PRO A 140 12.97 19.54 0.28
N ARG A 141 13.39 18.32 0.59
CA ARG A 141 14.75 17.85 0.37
C ARG A 141 14.72 16.72 -0.63
N LEU A 142 15.68 16.70 -1.54
CA LEU A 142 15.84 15.68 -2.54
C LEU A 142 17.08 14.85 -2.26
N THR A 143 16.92 13.54 -2.40
CA THR A 143 18.01 12.59 -2.52
C THR A 143 17.93 11.92 -3.89
N ALA A 144 19.08 11.55 -4.43
CA ALA A 144 19.14 10.93 -5.74
C ALA A 144 19.85 9.58 -5.67
N SER A 145 19.33 8.62 -6.43
CA SER A 145 19.97 7.34 -6.68
C SER A 145 19.86 6.99 -8.17
N THR A 146 20.78 6.21 -8.70
CA THR A 146 20.81 5.89 -10.11
C THR A 146 20.80 4.39 -10.35
N SER A 147 20.18 3.99 -11.43
CA SER A 147 20.29 2.70 -12.08
C SER A 147 20.67 2.96 -13.55
N GLN A 148 21.15 1.96 -14.28
CA GLN A 148 21.76 2.08 -15.64
C GLN A 148 21.11 3.08 -16.62
N THR A 149 19.82 3.30 -16.54
CA THR A 149 19.06 4.20 -17.43
C THR A 149 18.10 5.12 -16.71
N LEU A 150 18.02 4.99 -15.39
CA LEU A 150 17.01 5.67 -14.57
C LEU A 150 17.68 6.45 -13.46
N LEU A 151 17.25 7.67 -13.28
CA LEU A 151 17.58 8.50 -12.12
C LEU A 151 16.36 8.57 -11.20
N TYR A 152 16.50 8.12 -9.99
CA TYR A 152 15.45 8.22 -8.96
C TYR A 152 15.70 9.46 -8.11
N LEU A 153 14.71 10.32 -8.02
CA LEU A 153 14.69 11.42 -7.06
C LEU A 153 13.67 11.10 -5.99
N THR A 154 14.11 11.09 -4.74
CA THR A 154 13.22 10.87 -3.58
C THR A 154 13.19 12.13 -2.74
N SER A 155 11.98 12.60 -2.46
CA SER A 155 11.72 13.75 -1.60
C SER A 155 11.25 13.30 -0.23
N ASN A 156 11.51 14.14 0.78
CA ASN A 156 10.92 13.99 2.10
C ASN A 156 9.44 14.40 2.17
N THR A 157 8.88 14.94 1.08
CA THR A 157 7.48 15.33 0.94
C THR A 157 6.93 14.85 -0.41
N PRO A 158 5.60 14.66 -0.56
CA PRO A 158 5.02 14.26 -1.83
C PRO A 158 5.27 15.29 -2.93
N ILE A 159 5.70 14.81 -4.09
CA ILE A 159 6.07 15.62 -5.23
C ILE A 159 4.81 15.95 -6.04
N LYS A 160 4.59 17.22 -6.36
CA LYS A 160 3.55 17.70 -7.26
C LYS A 160 4.07 17.81 -8.70
N SER A 161 5.24 18.40 -8.86
CA SER A 161 5.89 18.57 -10.17
C SER A 161 7.40 18.70 -10.04
N ILE A 162 8.07 18.43 -11.18
CA ILE A 162 9.52 18.59 -11.32
C ILE A 162 9.78 19.50 -12.52
N ASP A 163 10.65 20.47 -12.32
CA ASP A 163 11.18 21.34 -13.38
C ASP A 163 12.52 20.76 -13.86
N THR A 164 12.49 20.00 -14.95
CA THR A 164 13.69 19.36 -15.50
C THR A 164 14.71 20.34 -16.04
N SER A 165 14.34 21.60 -16.32
CA SER A 165 15.28 22.64 -16.72
C SER A 165 16.23 23.06 -15.61
N LYS A 166 15.88 22.76 -14.38
CA LYS A 166 16.64 23.03 -13.15
C LYS A 166 17.40 21.81 -12.62
N ILE A 167 17.46 20.74 -13.41
CA ILE A 167 18.14 19.50 -13.06
C ILE A 167 19.23 19.23 -14.12
N PHE A 168 20.47 19.26 -13.68
CA PHE A 168 21.63 19.04 -14.57
C PHE A 168 22.31 17.72 -14.19
N LEU A 169 22.23 16.76 -15.09
CA LEU A 169 22.88 15.47 -14.95
C LEU A 169 24.14 15.44 -15.84
N TYR A 170 25.29 15.16 -15.25
CA TYR A 170 26.55 15.03 -15.96
C TYR A 170 27.05 13.58 -15.84
N ALA A 171 27.43 13.03 -16.96
CA ALA A 171 28.05 11.72 -17.09
C ALA A 171 29.45 11.93 -17.69
N ASP A 172 30.53 11.66 -16.93
CA ASP A 172 31.91 11.93 -17.34
C ASP A 172 32.10 13.34 -17.94
N SER A 173 31.53 14.36 -17.31
CA SER A 173 31.56 15.76 -17.74
C SER A 173 30.67 16.14 -18.94
N GLN A 174 29.95 15.20 -19.52
CA GLN A 174 28.96 15.47 -20.58
C GLN A 174 27.57 15.61 -19.98
N ILE A 175 26.80 16.59 -20.48
CA ILE A 175 25.41 16.78 -20.04
C ILE A 175 24.52 15.67 -20.63
N VAL A 176 23.81 14.99 -19.77
CA VAL A 176 22.79 14.00 -20.12
C VAL A 176 21.43 14.65 -20.07
N LYS A 177 20.71 14.66 -21.19
CA LYS A 177 19.36 15.24 -21.27
C LYS A 177 18.34 14.33 -20.60
N ILE A 178 17.52 14.92 -19.74
CA ILE A 178 16.32 14.30 -19.16
C ILE A 178 15.16 14.52 -20.12
N ASN A 179 14.51 13.45 -20.58
CA ASN A 179 13.43 13.55 -21.57
C ASN A 179 12.06 13.57 -20.97
N ASN A 180 11.87 12.77 -19.95
CA ASN A 180 10.57 12.58 -19.32
C ASN A 180 10.75 12.20 -17.85
N TYR A 181 9.68 12.27 -17.08
CA TYR A 181 9.64 11.80 -15.69
C TYR A 181 8.27 11.25 -15.33
N THR A 182 8.24 10.38 -14.34
CA THR A 182 7.03 9.94 -13.66
C THR A 182 7.12 10.24 -12.18
N ILE A 183 6.00 10.55 -11.54
CA ILE A 183 5.93 10.82 -10.11
C ILE A 183 5.05 9.77 -9.44
N THR A 184 5.55 9.22 -8.34
CA THR A 184 4.81 8.31 -7.47
C THR A 184 5.01 8.74 -6.02
N GLY A 185 4.10 9.55 -5.52
CA GLY A 185 4.15 10.09 -4.16
C GLY A 185 5.41 10.90 -3.89
N THR A 186 6.31 10.38 -3.09
CA THR A 186 7.58 11.03 -2.73
C THR A 186 8.73 10.72 -3.67
N THR A 187 8.52 9.86 -4.67
CA THR A 187 9.56 9.43 -5.60
C THR A 187 9.22 9.86 -7.02
N SER A 188 10.22 10.34 -7.74
CA SER A 188 10.15 10.55 -9.19
C SER A 188 11.24 9.76 -9.89
N ILE A 189 10.88 9.21 -11.04
CA ILE A 189 11.80 8.52 -11.96
C ILE A 189 12.03 9.43 -13.15
N LEU A 190 13.28 9.81 -13.38
CA LEU A 190 13.69 10.58 -14.54
C LEU A 190 14.28 9.65 -15.58
N TYR A 191 13.83 9.79 -16.82
CA TYR A 191 14.27 8.98 -17.95
C TYR A 191 15.27 9.76 -18.79
N THR A 192 16.38 9.10 -19.13
CA THR A 192 17.44 9.69 -19.96
C THR A 192 17.48 9.01 -21.33
N ASN A 193 17.93 9.73 -22.37
CA ASN A 193 18.05 9.20 -23.73
C ASN A 193 19.14 8.16 -23.91
N THR A 194 20.14 8.20 -23.05
CA THR A 194 21.35 7.37 -23.19
C THR A 194 21.51 6.51 -21.95
N LYS A 195 22.02 5.30 -22.17
CA LYS A 195 22.48 4.48 -21.04
C LYS A 195 23.59 5.23 -20.30
N ILE A 196 23.37 5.45 -19.00
CA ILE A 196 24.38 6.06 -18.14
C ILE A 196 25.41 4.99 -17.83
N ASN A 197 26.37 4.80 -18.72
CA ASN A 197 27.42 3.80 -18.57
C ASN A 197 28.75 4.50 -18.19
N THR A 198 28.75 5.17 -17.05
CA THR A 198 29.89 5.98 -16.63
C THR A 198 30.33 5.65 -15.21
N LYS A 199 31.62 5.92 -14.94
CA LYS A 199 32.19 5.77 -13.58
C LYS A 199 31.91 6.98 -12.69
N LYS A 200 31.57 8.13 -13.29
CA LYS A 200 31.33 9.38 -12.55
C LYS A 200 30.03 10.04 -13.00
N LEU A 201 29.09 10.08 -12.07
CA LEU A 201 27.82 10.82 -12.21
C LEU A 201 27.84 12.02 -11.29
N LYS A 202 27.48 13.18 -11.82
CA LYS A 202 27.25 14.39 -11.04
C LYS A 202 25.84 14.92 -11.33
N LEU A 203 25.05 15.04 -10.29
CA LEU A 203 23.73 15.64 -10.33
C LEU A 203 23.78 16.98 -9.64
N ILE A 204 23.30 18.01 -10.33
CA ILE A 204 23.13 19.36 -9.76
C ILE A 204 21.63 19.68 -9.83
N LEU A 205 21.07 20.00 -8.69
CA LEU A 205 19.70 20.51 -8.55
C LEU A 205 19.82 21.98 -8.19
N THR A 206 19.01 22.81 -8.80
CA THR A 206 18.91 24.23 -8.41
C THR A 206 17.62 24.49 -7.65
N ASP A 207 17.52 25.67 -7.06
CA ASP A 207 16.32 26.09 -6.32
C ASP A 207 15.07 26.01 -7.19
N GLY A 208 14.02 25.43 -6.64
CA GLY A 208 12.75 25.27 -7.34
C GLY A 208 12.72 24.16 -8.39
N ALA A 209 13.68 23.24 -8.40
CA ALA A 209 13.64 22.03 -9.25
C ALA A 209 12.48 21.10 -8.89
N LEU A 210 12.01 21.16 -7.65
CA LEU A 210 10.87 20.40 -7.14
C LEU A 210 9.82 21.33 -6.57
N LEU A 211 8.56 21.05 -6.87
CA LEU A 211 7.38 21.60 -6.20
C LEU A 211 6.66 20.47 -5.49
N ASP A 212 6.38 20.60 -4.20
CA ASP A 212 5.61 19.61 -3.44
C ASP A 212 4.09 19.88 -3.49
N LEU A 213 3.30 18.97 -2.91
CA LEU A 213 1.84 19.10 -2.88
C LEU A 213 1.35 20.31 -2.07
N LEU A 214 2.17 20.88 -1.19
CA LEU A 214 1.87 22.10 -0.44
C LEU A 214 2.42 23.38 -1.12
N ASN A 215 2.84 23.28 -2.40
CA ASN A 215 3.40 24.34 -3.19
C ASN A 215 4.71 24.93 -2.62
N LYS A 216 5.47 24.14 -1.85
CA LYS A 216 6.81 24.50 -1.41
C LYS A 216 7.86 23.94 -2.37
N THR A 217 8.93 24.69 -2.58
CA THR A 217 10.04 24.31 -3.45
C THR A 217 11.27 23.89 -2.64
N ASN A 218 12.11 23.05 -3.25
CA ASN A 218 13.43 22.78 -2.68
C ASN A 218 14.29 24.05 -2.70
N LYS A 219 15.15 24.16 -1.71
CA LYS A 219 16.28 25.10 -1.65
C LYS A 219 17.56 24.30 -1.58
N VAL A 220 18.57 24.74 -2.28
CA VAL A 220 19.90 24.12 -2.32
C VAL A 220 20.84 24.85 -1.36
#